data_7acfadc61c2dff78cb39ea11daffc7e9
#
_entry.id   7acfadc61c2dff78cb39ea11daffc7e9
#
_cell.length_a   1.000
_cell.length_b   1.000
_cell.length_c   1.000
_cell.angle_alpha   90.00
_cell.angle_beta   90.00
_cell.angle_gamma   90.00
#
_symmetry.space_group_name_H-M   'P 1'
#
loop_
_entity.id
_entity.type
_entity.pdbx_description
1 polymer ?
#
loop_
_entity_poly.entity_id
_entity_poly.type
_entity_poly.pdbx_seq_one_letter_code
_entity_poly.pdbx_strand_id
1 'polypeptide(L)'
;MHQPQLSAGRTIPDAAEKLHWQLFRIMSTMRRQEYDRTAGGTLTLTQCSLLYLLNDRGPLRMSDLAAAEQVAPPTMSKAVRRLVELGMVRRTRDLSDHRTIWVTITPRGVAAQQDAVANMYEVITSSLSPVEIEALHTALAPLEQLADSVIAMPTPTDPEFDY
;
A
#
# COMPACT_ATOMS: atom_id res chain seq x y z
N MET A 1 3.76 -4.31 29.13
CA MET A 1 3.38 -4.75 27.77
C MET A 1 3.89 -6.16 27.61
N HIS A 2 2.97 -7.13 27.53
CA HIS A 2 3.31 -8.54 27.47
C HIS A 2 3.67 -8.89 26.02
N GLN A 3 4.92 -9.28 25.77
CA GLN A 3 5.33 -9.84 24.46
C GLN A 3 4.83 -11.28 24.40
N PRO A 4 4.07 -11.68 23.38
CA PRO A 4 3.75 -13.08 23.17
C PRO A 4 5.03 -13.82 22.77
N GLN A 5 5.44 -14.82 23.57
CA GLN A 5 6.54 -15.72 23.21
C GLN A 5 6.13 -16.54 21.98
N LEU A 6 6.82 -16.32 20.88
CA LEU A 6 6.71 -17.17 19.70
C LEU A 6 7.29 -18.55 20.01
N SER A 7 6.51 -19.57 19.69
CA SER A 7 6.67 -21.01 20.00
C SER A 7 8.09 -21.55 19.93
N ALA A 8 8.39 -22.42 20.90
CA ALA A 8 9.63 -23.14 21.09
C ALA A 8 10.11 -23.87 19.82
N GLY A 9 11.31 -23.54 19.33
CA GLY A 9 12.03 -24.32 18.33
C GLY A 9 12.83 -23.55 17.29
N ARG A 10 12.59 -22.25 17.08
CA ARG A 10 13.31 -21.47 16.10
C ARG A 10 14.06 -20.32 16.78
N THR A 11 15.39 -20.40 16.80
CA THR A 11 16.21 -19.28 17.29
C THR A 11 16.12 -18.13 16.29
N ILE A 12 15.30 -17.13 16.59
CA ILE A 12 15.18 -15.92 15.78
C ILE A 12 16.26 -14.95 16.28
N PRO A 13 17.11 -14.38 15.41
CA PRO A 13 18.04 -13.34 15.83
C PRO A 13 17.29 -12.16 16.48
N ASP A 14 17.77 -11.66 17.61
CA ASP A 14 17.17 -10.52 18.34
C ASP A 14 16.90 -9.31 17.44
N ALA A 15 17.79 -9.04 16.47
CA ALA A 15 17.61 -7.98 15.50
C ALA A 15 16.41 -8.22 14.55
N ALA A 16 16.15 -9.46 14.14
CA ALA A 16 15.01 -9.79 13.29
C ALA A 16 13.68 -9.67 14.04
N GLU A 17 13.66 -10.06 15.32
CA GLU A 17 12.49 -9.87 16.19
C GLU A 17 12.19 -8.39 16.38
N LYS A 18 13.19 -7.57 16.67
CA LYS A 18 13.05 -6.11 16.81
C LYS A 18 12.54 -5.47 15.52
N LEU A 19 13.10 -5.84 14.37
CA LEU A 19 12.66 -5.35 13.07
C LEU A 19 11.20 -5.72 12.80
N HIS A 20 10.81 -6.98 13.04
CA HIS A 20 9.43 -7.43 12.93
C HIS A 20 8.46 -6.55 13.73
N TRP A 21 8.77 -6.30 15.00
CA TRP A 21 7.91 -5.48 15.86
C TRP A 21 7.82 -4.02 15.39
N GLN A 22 8.89 -3.44 14.86
CA GLN A 22 8.85 -2.07 14.32
C GLN A 22 8.00 -2.01 13.04
N LEU A 23 8.18 -2.93 12.11
CA LEU A 23 7.37 -3.03 10.90
C LEU A 23 5.89 -3.25 11.25
N PHE A 24 5.60 -4.18 12.15
CA PHE A 24 4.24 -4.44 12.62
C PHE A 24 3.60 -3.18 13.24
N ARG A 25 4.34 -2.44 14.07
CA ARG A 25 3.88 -1.20 14.69
C ARG A 25 3.55 -0.13 13.65
N ILE A 26 4.43 0.06 12.65
CA ILE A 26 4.21 1.01 11.55
C ILE A 26 2.94 0.62 10.77
N MET A 27 2.85 -0.62 10.29
CA MET A 27 1.70 -1.11 9.54
C MET A 27 0.38 -1.01 10.32
N SER A 28 0.40 -1.39 11.60
CA SER A 28 -0.79 -1.35 12.46
C SER A 28 -1.25 0.08 12.74
N THR A 29 -0.31 1.03 12.82
CA THR A 29 -0.63 2.46 13.01
C THR A 29 -1.20 3.04 11.72
N MET A 30 -0.60 2.76 10.58
CA MET A 30 -1.11 3.20 9.27
C MET A 30 -2.53 2.68 9.04
N ARG A 31 -2.79 1.40 9.32
CA ARG A 31 -4.12 0.78 9.17
C ARG A 31 -5.17 1.42 10.10
N ARG A 32 -4.81 1.78 11.34
CA ARG A 32 -5.72 2.49 12.26
C ARG A 32 -6.04 3.90 11.76
N GLN A 33 -5.03 4.64 11.31
CA GLN A 33 -5.22 5.96 10.72
C GLN A 33 -6.08 5.92 9.46
N GLU A 34 -5.98 4.85 8.67
CA GLU A 34 -6.82 4.63 7.49
C GLU A 34 -8.30 4.49 7.88
N TYR A 35 -8.61 3.74 8.94
CA TYR A 35 -9.98 3.59 9.45
C TYR A 35 -10.56 4.94 9.90
N ASP A 36 -9.82 5.73 10.66
CA ASP A 36 -10.24 7.04 11.13
C ASP A 36 -10.39 8.06 9.98
N ARG A 37 -9.52 7.99 8.97
CA ARG A 37 -9.52 8.87 7.79
C ARG A 37 -10.65 8.58 6.80
N THR A 38 -11.17 7.36 6.76
CA THR A 38 -12.30 7.01 5.88
C THR A 38 -13.55 7.84 6.23
N ALA A 39 -13.70 8.25 7.49
CA ALA A 39 -14.76 9.15 7.93
C ALA A 39 -14.51 10.62 7.54
N GLY A 40 -13.26 11.04 7.30
CA GLY A 40 -12.84 12.42 7.03
C GLY A 40 -12.58 12.79 5.56
N GLY A 41 -12.78 11.87 4.62
CA GLY A 41 -12.57 12.16 3.18
C GLY A 41 -11.11 12.06 2.70
N THR A 42 -10.21 11.59 3.52
CA THR A 42 -8.79 11.35 3.18
C THR A 42 -8.64 10.03 2.40
N LEU A 43 -7.63 9.95 1.53
CA LEU A 43 -7.34 8.76 0.74
C LEU A 43 -6.87 7.60 1.63
N THR A 44 -7.32 6.39 1.30
CA THR A 44 -6.79 5.15 1.90
C THR A 44 -5.43 4.79 1.30
N LEU A 45 -4.67 3.91 1.97
CA LEU A 45 -3.38 3.42 1.43
C LEU A 45 -3.55 2.81 0.04
N THR A 46 -4.57 1.97 -0.16
CA THR A 46 -4.89 1.39 -1.47
C THR A 46 -5.17 2.48 -2.51
N GLN A 47 -5.88 3.54 -2.15
CA GLN A 47 -6.15 4.65 -3.07
C GLN A 47 -4.88 5.45 -3.39
N CYS A 48 -4.01 5.69 -2.42
CA CYS A 48 -2.70 6.31 -2.64
C CYS A 48 -1.83 5.44 -3.56
N SER A 49 -1.78 4.13 -3.31
CA SER A 49 -1.04 3.17 -4.13
C SER A 49 -1.56 3.14 -5.57
N LEU A 50 -2.88 3.15 -5.77
CA LEU A 50 -3.48 3.23 -7.10
C LEU A 50 -3.10 4.52 -7.85
N LEU A 51 -3.11 5.66 -7.18
CA LEU A 51 -2.69 6.92 -7.80
C LEU A 51 -1.21 6.90 -8.17
N TYR A 52 -0.36 6.35 -7.29
CA TYR A 52 1.06 6.18 -7.58
C TYR A 52 1.26 5.28 -8.81
N LEU A 53 0.64 4.11 -8.83
CA LEU A 53 0.75 3.13 -9.91
C LEU A 53 0.29 3.70 -11.26
N LEU A 54 -0.82 4.44 -11.27
CA LEU A 54 -1.35 5.10 -12.47
C LEU A 54 -0.50 6.29 -12.92
N ASN A 55 0.16 6.98 -12.01
CA ASN A 55 1.09 8.06 -12.35
C ASN A 55 2.40 7.52 -12.91
N ASP A 56 2.90 6.40 -12.39
CA ASP A 56 4.14 5.74 -12.82
C ASP A 56 3.98 5.03 -14.17
N ARG A 57 2.93 4.21 -14.33
CA ARG A 57 2.76 3.32 -15.49
C ARG A 57 1.78 3.84 -16.54
N GLY A 58 1.08 4.93 -16.27
CA GLY A 58 0.02 5.45 -17.14
C GLY A 58 -1.31 4.69 -16.98
N PRO A 59 -2.17 4.71 -18.02
CA PRO A 59 -3.47 4.04 -17.99
C PRO A 59 -3.32 2.53 -17.84
N LEU A 60 -4.08 1.95 -16.89
CA LEU A 60 -4.10 0.51 -16.63
C LEU A 60 -5.52 -0.05 -16.70
N ARG A 61 -5.62 -1.34 -17.02
CA ARG A 61 -6.90 -2.06 -16.97
C ARG A 61 -7.30 -2.30 -15.51
N MET A 62 -8.61 -2.38 -15.26
CA MET A 62 -9.14 -2.68 -13.94
C MET A 62 -8.61 -4.02 -13.37
N SER A 63 -8.44 -5.03 -14.26
CA SER A 63 -7.83 -6.32 -13.89
C SER A 63 -6.40 -6.21 -13.47
N ASP A 64 -5.60 -5.39 -14.18
CA ASP A 64 -4.18 -5.22 -13.93
C ASP A 64 -3.94 -4.46 -12.62
N LEU A 65 -4.81 -3.49 -12.31
CA LEU A 65 -4.81 -2.81 -11.01
C LEU A 65 -5.12 -3.77 -9.86
N ALA A 66 -6.13 -4.65 -10.02
CA ALA A 66 -6.49 -5.62 -9.00
C ALA A 66 -5.35 -6.64 -8.76
N ALA A 67 -4.69 -7.07 -9.84
CA ALA A 67 -3.55 -7.98 -9.76
C ALA A 67 -2.33 -7.31 -9.09
N ALA A 68 -1.99 -6.07 -9.47
CA ALA A 68 -0.86 -5.34 -8.90
C ALA A 68 -1.03 -5.08 -7.40
N GLU A 69 -2.25 -4.75 -6.95
CA GLU A 69 -2.57 -4.50 -5.54
C GLU A 69 -2.91 -5.80 -4.76
N GLN A 70 -2.94 -6.94 -5.42
CA GLN A 70 -3.30 -8.24 -4.82
C GLN A 70 -4.63 -8.20 -4.07
N VAL A 71 -5.61 -7.48 -4.60
CA VAL A 71 -6.96 -7.37 -4.02
C VAL A 71 -8.02 -7.99 -4.89
N ALA A 72 -9.10 -8.45 -4.28
CA ALA A 72 -10.24 -8.98 -5.01
C ALA A 72 -10.89 -7.91 -5.93
N PRO A 73 -11.40 -8.28 -7.11
CA PRO A 73 -12.01 -7.34 -8.06
C PRO A 73 -13.11 -6.43 -7.47
N PRO A 74 -13.96 -6.89 -6.54
CA PRO A 74 -14.94 -6.02 -5.88
C PRO A 74 -14.29 -4.91 -5.04
N THR A 75 -13.21 -5.23 -4.33
CA THR A 75 -12.44 -4.27 -3.52
C THR A 75 -11.80 -3.21 -4.42
N MET A 76 -11.16 -3.63 -5.51
CA MET A 76 -10.61 -2.73 -6.52
C MET A 76 -11.69 -1.82 -7.11
N SER A 77 -12.83 -2.38 -7.48
CA SER A 77 -13.96 -1.61 -8.02
C SER A 77 -14.47 -0.55 -7.05
N LYS A 78 -14.50 -0.84 -5.75
CA LYS A 78 -14.88 0.11 -4.69
C LYS A 78 -13.84 1.24 -4.56
N ALA A 79 -12.55 0.91 -4.55
CA ALA A 79 -11.46 1.87 -4.46
C ALA A 79 -11.45 2.83 -5.66
N VAL A 80 -11.51 2.29 -6.88
CA VAL A 80 -11.54 3.10 -8.12
C VAL A 80 -12.80 3.95 -8.20
N ARG A 81 -13.97 3.43 -7.80
CA ARG A 81 -15.21 4.22 -7.75
C ARG A 81 -15.04 5.44 -6.87
N ARG A 82 -14.45 5.28 -5.69
CA ARG A 82 -14.21 6.41 -4.78
C ARG A 82 -13.27 7.45 -5.39
N LEU A 83 -12.21 7.02 -6.07
CA LEU A 83 -11.29 7.94 -6.78
C LEU A 83 -11.98 8.68 -7.94
N VAL A 84 -12.93 8.03 -8.63
CA VAL A 84 -13.77 8.69 -9.66
C VAL A 84 -14.67 9.74 -9.03
N GLU A 85 -15.34 9.44 -7.92
CA GLU A 85 -16.19 10.40 -7.17
C GLU A 85 -15.39 11.62 -6.72
N LEU A 86 -14.12 11.42 -6.34
CA LEU A 86 -13.20 12.50 -5.96
C LEU A 86 -12.61 13.24 -7.18
N GLY A 87 -12.89 12.79 -8.40
CA GLY A 87 -12.36 13.35 -9.63
C GLY A 87 -10.86 13.12 -9.85
N MET A 88 -10.26 12.16 -9.15
CA MET A 88 -8.82 11.86 -9.18
C MET A 88 -8.43 10.87 -10.28
N VAL A 89 -9.38 10.04 -10.71
CA VAL A 89 -9.22 9.16 -11.86
C VAL A 89 -10.47 9.20 -12.74
N ARG A 90 -10.32 8.78 -14.00
CA ARG A 90 -11.42 8.55 -14.92
C ARG A 90 -11.42 7.10 -15.39
N ARG A 91 -12.61 6.59 -15.71
CA ARG A 91 -12.82 5.27 -16.31
C ARG A 91 -13.25 5.43 -17.76
N THR A 92 -12.65 4.68 -18.65
CA THR A 92 -13.05 4.61 -20.06
C THR A 92 -13.19 3.16 -20.47
N ARG A 93 -14.18 2.87 -21.30
CA ARG A 93 -14.31 1.54 -21.92
C ARG A 93 -13.38 1.46 -23.12
N ASP A 94 -12.79 0.30 -23.31
CA ASP A 94 -12.04 0.03 -24.53
C ASP A 94 -12.98 0.06 -25.74
N LEU A 95 -12.50 0.62 -26.86
CA LEU A 95 -13.32 0.76 -28.07
C LEU A 95 -13.50 -0.57 -28.79
N SER A 96 -12.56 -1.49 -28.67
CA SER A 96 -12.56 -2.79 -29.34
C SER A 96 -13.14 -3.90 -28.46
N ASP A 97 -12.96 -3.80 -27.13
CA ASP A 97 -13.48 -4.75 -26.16
C ASP A 97 -14.22 -4.00 -25.03
N HIS A 98 -15.52 -3.85 -25.18
CA HIS A 98 -16.37 -3.15 -24.20
C HIS A 98 -16.39 -3.78 -22.80
N ARG A 99 -15.85 -4.99 -22.62
CA ARG A 99 -15.68 -5.63 -21.31
C ARG A 99 -14.47 -5.07 -20.58
N THR A 100 -13.50 -4.55 -21.31
CA THR A 100 -12.28 -3.96 -20.75
C THR A 100 -12.53 -2.51 -20.33
N ILE A 101 -12.17 -2.22 -19.07
CA ILE A 101 -12.25 -0.89 -18.48
C ILE A 101 -10.83 -0.41 -18.19
N TRP A 102 -10.48 0.72 -18.76
CA TRP A 102 -9.25 1.45 -18.49
C TRP A 102 -9.47 2.49 -17.39
N VAL A 103 -8.48 2.64 -16.52
CA VAL A 103 -8.42 3.67 -15.48
C VAL A 103 -7.25 4.57 -15.79
N THR A 104 -7.48 5.89 -15.76
CA THR A 104 -6.47 6.90 -16.05
C THR A 104 -6.48 7.92 -14.92
N ILE A 105 -5.30 8.31 -14.44
CA ILE A 105 -5.16 9.40 -13.47
C ILE A 105 -5.52 10.74 -14.11
N THR A 106 -6.09 11.66 -13.33
CA THR A 106 -6.39 13.05 -13.75
C THR A 106 -5.33 13.99 -13.16
N PRO A 107 -5.24 15.25 -13.64
CA PRO A 107 -4.37 16.25 -13.03
C PRO A 107 -4.63 16.43 -11.52
N ARG A 108 -5.89 16.33 -11.09
CA ARG A 108 -6.26 16.35 -9.67
C ARG A 108 -5.72 15.12 -8.91
N GLY A 109 -5.73 13.95 -9.55
CA GLY A 109 -5.14 12.74 -8.98
C GLY A 109 -3.63 12.85 -8.83
N VAL A 110 -2.95 13.42 -9.82
CA VAL A 110 -1.51 13.69 -9.76
C VAL A 110 -1.18 14.62 -8.60
N ALA A 111 -1.91 15.74 -8.46
CA ALA A 111 -1.73 16.66 -7.34
C ALA A 111 -1.94 15.97 -5.99
N ALA A 112 -3.00 15.18 -5.85
CA ALA A 112 -3.29 14.44 -4.60
C ALA A 112 -2.19 13.42 -4.26
N GLN A 113 -1.62 12.75 -5.27
CA GLN A 113 -0.50 11.84 -5.08
C GLN A 113 0.76 12.58 -4.63
N GLN A 114 1.06 13.74 -5.26
CA GLN A 114 2.20 14.58 -4.88
C GLN A 114 2.06 15.10 -3.44
N ASP A 115 0.87 15.54 -3.04
CA ASP A 115 0.58 15.99 -1.67
C ASP A 115 0.79 14.84 -0.66
N ALA A 116 0.36 13.61 -0.99
CA ALA A 116 0.56 12.45 -0.14
C ALA A 116 2.05 12.13 0.05
N VAL A 117 2.85 12.24 -1.02
CA VAL A 117 4.31 12.04 -0.97
C VAL A 117 4.97 13.16 -0.16
N ALA A 118 4.60 14.43 -0.37
CA ALA A 118 5.13 15.56 0.37
C ALA A 118 4.87 15.43 1.88
N ASN A 119 3.65 15.04 2.26
CA ASN A 119 3.29 14.77 3.66
C ASN A 119 4.15 13.66 4.29
N MET A 120 4.48 12.60 3.54
CA MET A 120 5.36 11.54 4.03
C MET A 120 6.79 12.05 4.20
N TYR A 121 7.29 12.86 3.28
CA TYR A 121 8.62 13.50 3.41
C TYR A 121 8.69 14.40 4.64
N GLU A 122 7.65 15.17 4.90
CA GLU A 122 7.56 16.01 6.09
C GLU A 122 7.61 15.17 7.37
N VAL A 123 6.88 14.06 7.43
CA VAL A 123 6.95 13.13 8.57
C VAL A 123 8.36 12.58 8.76
N ILE A 124 9.03 12.14 7.70
CA ILE A 124 10.39 11.60 7.78
C ILE A 124 11.36 12.67 8.27
N THR A 125 11.36 13.85 7.63
CA THR A 125 12.33 14.91 7.92
C THR A 125 12.09 15.62 9.25
N SER A 126 10.87 15.63 9.76
CA SER A 126 10.54 16.16 11.10
C SER A 126 10.80 15.15 12.23
N SER A 127 10.78 13.86 11.92
CA SER A 127 10.92 12.79 12.92
C SER A 127 12.34 12.27 13.05
N LEU A 128 13.21 12.46 12.05
CA LEU A 128 14.55 11.92 11.96
C LEU A 128 15.58 13.00 11.68
N SER A 129 16.74 12.91 12.30
CA SER A 129 17.90 13.73 11.96
C SER A 129 18.50 13.33 10.61
N PRO A 130 19.27 14.21 9.95
CA PRO A 130 19.96 13.86 8.71
C PRO A 130 20.87 12.62 8.83
N VAL A 131 21.50 12.41 9.98
CA VAL A 131 22.33 11.22 10.23
C VAL A 131 21.51 9.94 10.31
N GLU A 132 20.32 9.98 10.91
CA GLU A 132 19.41 8.84 10.98
C GLU A 132 18.80 8.53 9.60
N ILE A 133 18.49 9.55 8.80
CA ILE A 133 18.03 9.36 7.41
C ILE A 133 19.13 8.67 6.58
N GLU A 134 20.38 9.09 6.71
CA GLU A 134 21.51 8.46 6.01
C GLU A 134 21.74 7.02 6.48
N ALA A 135 21.62 6.76 7.79
CA ALA A 135 21.68 5.40 8.32
C ALA A 135 20.58 4.49 7.75
N LEU A 136 19.36 5.00 7.61
CA LEU A 136 18.26 4.26 6.97
C LEU A 136 18.47 4.10 5.46
N HIS A 137 19.09 5.07 4.80
CA HIS A 137 19.44 4.97 3.38
C HIS A 137 20.34 3.76 3.12
N THR A 138 21.31 3.47 3.99
CA THR A 138 22.17 2.28 3.87
C THR A 138 21.38 0.95 4.04
N ALA A 139 20.21 1.01 4.65
CA ALA A 139 19.34 -0.16 4.85
C ALA A 139 18.30 -0.34 3.73
N LEU A 140 18.25 0.53 2.71
CA LEU A 140 17.25 0.43 1.65
C LEU A 140 17.34 -0.88 0.86
N ALA A 141 18.52 -1.29 0.42
CA ALA A 141 18.69 -2.51 -0.35
C ALA A 141 18.20 -3.78 0.39
N PRO A 142 18.56 -4.03 1.66
CA PRO A 142 17.96 -5.14 2.40
C PRO A 142 16.46 -4.98 2.67
N LEU A 143 15.92 -3.76 2.77
CA LEU A 143 14.47 -3.55 2.89
C LEU A 143 13.73 -3.83 1.58
N GLU A 144 14.29 -3.47 0.43
CA GLU A 144 13.77 -3.83 -0.90
C GLU A 144 13.72 -5.34 -1.07
N GLN A 145 14.82 -6.04 -0.75
CA GLN A 145 14.86 -7.50 -0.78
C GLN A 145 13.81 -8.15 0.14
N LEU A 146 13.58 -7.57 1.32
CA LEU A 146 12.53 -8.03 2.23
C LEU A 146 11.14 -7.81 1.62
N ALA A 147 10.88 -6.65 1.02
CA ALA A 147 9.62 -6.34 0.37
C ALA A 147 9.32 -7.30 -0.78
N ASP A 148 10.30 -7.57 -1.66
CA ASP A 148 10.18 -8.53 -2.75
C ASP A 148 9.87 -9.94 -2.24
N SER A 149 10.53 -10.34 -1.15
CA SER A 149 10.30 -11.65 -0.52
C SER A 149 8.89 -11.77 0.05
N VAL A 150 8.35 -10.71 0.65
CA VAL A 150 6.97 -10.68 1.17
C VAL A 150 5.95 -10.72 0.03
N ILE A 151 6.21 -10.00 -1.08
CA ILE A 151 5.34 -10.02 -2.27
C ILE A 151 5.31 -11.43 -2.90
N ALA A 152 6.42 -12.15 -2.90
CA ALA A 152 6.54 -13.50 -3.45
C ALA A 152 5.91 -14.59 -2.55
N MET A 153 5.54 -14.27 -1.31
CA MET A 153 4.90 -15.25 -0.42
C MET A 153 3.49 -15.58 -0.95
N PRO A 154 3.14 -16.89 -1.02
CA PRO A 154 1.78 -17.27 -1.36
C PRO A 154 0.83 -16.69 -0.30
N THR A 155 -0.26 -16.08 -0.76
CA THR A 155 -1.36 -15.71 0.15
C THR A 155 -1.84 -16.97 0.86
N PRO A 156 -2.02 -16.95 2.20
CA PRO A 156 -2.62 -18.08 2.89
C PRO A 156 -3.97 -18.37 2.22
N THR A 157 -4.09 -19.56 1.64
CA THR A 157 -5.39 -20.07 1.20
C THR A 157 -6.23 -20.14 2.47
N ASP A 158 -7.32 -19.41 2.57
CA ASP A 158 -8.26 -19.58 3.67
C ASP A 158 -8.58 -21.08 3.78
N PRO A 159 -8.37 -21.70 4.95
CA PRO A 159 -8.88 -23.05 5.15
C PRO A 159 -10.39 -22.94 4.95
N GLU A 160 -10.94 -23.74 4.04
CA GLU A 160 -12.40 -23.93 3.90
C GLU A 160 -12.95 -24.16 5.29
N PHE A 161 -13.67 -23.18 5.82
CA PHE A 161 -14.55 -23.39 6.95
C PHE A 161 -15.74 -24.20 6.42
N ASP A 162 -15.62 -25.53 6.48
CA ASP A 162 -16.77 -26.43 6.42
C ASP A 162 -17.67 -26.11 7.62
N TYR A 163 -18.84 -25.54 7.35
CA TYR A 163 -19.98 -25.45 8.28
C TYR A 163 -20.89 -26.65 8.08
#